data_24a61a51e4de6cd1fbc3a86e6142d6f7
#
_entry.id   24a61a51e4de6cd1fbc3a86e6142d6f7
#
_cell.length_a   1.000
_cell.length_b   1.000
_cell.length_c   1.000
_cell.angle_alpha   90.00
_cell.angle_beta   90.00
_cell.angle_gamma   90.00
#
_symmetry.space_group_name_H-M   'P 1'
#
loop_
_entity.id
_entity.type
_entity.pdbx_description
1 polymer ?
#
loop_
_entity_poly.entity_id
_entity_poly.type
_entity_poly.pdbx_seq_one_letter_code
_entity_poly.pdbx_strand_id
1 'polypeptide(L)'
;MLKSKLRKKILKIRKKNNKRNIQINFNQILKTLKKERINKKIIGGYYPVNFEIDDLKILKNFEKKKLIISLPVVKENFKMDFYKWSFSDPLKINKYGIPEPKIKNIVYPDILLIPLVAFDKNLNRLGYGGGYYDRLIKKLSKKKNIIKIGLAFSVQEIDKVPINMYDQKLDYIVTNKHIIK
;
A
#
# COMPACT_ATOMS: atom_id res chain seq x y z
N MET A 1 -7.38 -3.45 -23.75
CA MET A 1 -8.49 -3.58 -22.77
C MET A 1 -8.45 -2.37 -21.84
N LEU A 2 -9.58 -1.66 -21.65
CA LEU A 2 -9.59 -0.47 -20.77
C LEU A 2 -9.26 -0.85 -19.33
N LYS A 3 -8.39 -0.07 -18.65
CA LYS A 3 -8.01 -0.26 -17.22
C LYS A 3 -9.24 -0.49 -16.31
N SER A 4 -10.39 0.12 -16.63
CA SER A 4 -11.63 -0.02 -15.87
C SER A 4 -12.22 -1.45 -15.90
N LYS A 5 -12.25 -2.09 -17.09
CA LYS A 5 -12.72 -3.49 -17.23
C LYS A 5 -11.82 -4.46 -16.45
N LEU A 6 -10.51 -4.25 -16.54
CA LEU A 6 -9.52 -5.06 -15.81
C LEU A 6 -9.71 -4.94 -14.30
N ARG A 7 -9.89 -3.70 -13.77
CA ARG A 7 -10.18 -3.49 -12.33
C ARG A 7 -11.41 -4.27 -11.89
N LYS A 8 -12.53 -4.15 -12.63
CA LYS A 8 -13.77 -4.87 -12.30
C LYS A 8 -13.58 -6.38 -12.26
N LYS A 9 -12.84 -6.94 -13.22
CA LYS A 9 -12.53 -8.38 -13.27
C LYS A 9 -11.74 -8.83 -12.04
N ILE A 10 -10.62 -8.16 -11.74
CA ILE A 10 -9.72 -8.55 -10.64
C ILE A 10 -10.39 -8.33 -9.28
N LEU A 11 -11.15 -7.27 -9.08
CA LEU A 11 -11.90 -7.04 -7.85
C LEU A 11 -12.93 -8.16 -7.58
N LYS A 12 -13.60 -8.68 -8.61
CA LYS A 12 -14.47 -9.85 -8.48
C LYS A 12 -13.69 -11.11 -8.04
N ILE A 13 -12.52 -11.35 -8.65
CA ILE A 13 -11.64 -12.47 -8.28
C ILE A 13 -11.18 -12.32 -6.83
N ARG A 14 -10.73 -11.12 -6.43
CA ARG A 14 -10.30 -10.83 -5.06
C ARG A 14 -11.41 -11.09 -4.05
N LYS A 15 -12.64 -10.61 -4.30
CA LYS A 15 -13.79 -10.84 -3.45
C LYS A 15 -14.09 -12.34 -3.25
N LYS A 16 -14.04 -13.14 -4.33
CA LYS A 16 -14.25 -14.60 -4.25
C LYS A 16 -13.17 -15.30 -3.41
N ASN A 17 -11.95 -14.82 -3.43
CA ASN A 17 -10.82 -15.42 -2.72
C ASN A 17 -10.66 -14.94 -1.27
N ASN A 18 -11.38 -13.92 -0.84
CA ASN A 18 -11.29 -13.37 0.53
C ASN A 18 -11.80 -14.32 1.64
N LYS A 19 -12.56 -15.37 1.31
CA LYS A 19 -13.03 -16.38 2.27
C LYS A 19 -11.92 -17.22 2.92
N ARG A 20 -10.69 -17.10 2.44
CA ARG A 20 -9.53 -17.86 2.89
C ARG A 20 -8.67 -16.97 3.79
N ASN A 21 -8.83 -16.76 4.98
CA ASN A 21 -7.97 -16.05 5.97
C ASN A 21 -6.49 -15.88 5.56
N ILE A 22 -6.25 -15.46 4.31
CA ILE A 22 -4.95 -15.38 3.67
C ILE A 22 -4.27 -14.11 4.17
N GLN A 23 -3.14 -14.26 4.83
CA GLN A 23 -2.35 -13.16 5.37
C GLN A 23 -0.94 -13.17 4.77
N ILE A 24 -0.33 -12.01 4.70
CA ILE A 24 1.10 -11.87 4.42
C ILE A 24 1.86 -12.05 5.74
N ASN A 25 2.88 -12.89 5.71
CA ASN A 25 3.73 -13.10 6.87
C ASN A 25 4.62 -11.87 7.08
N PHE A 26 4.59 -11.29 8.27
CA PHE A 26 5.42 -10.16 8.66
C PHE A 26 6.92 -10.41 8.44
N ASN A 27 7.39 -11.64 8.67
CA ASN A 27 8.79 -12.01 8.43
C ASN A 27 9.21 -11.90 6.95
N GLN A 28 8.29 -12.06 6.00
CA GLN A 28 8.59 -11.85 4.58
C GLN A 28 8.92 -10.37 4.31
N ILE A 29 8.16 -9.46 4.90
CA ILE A 29 8.41 -8.01 4.80
C ILE A 29 9.73 -7.66 5.48
N LEU A 30 9.99 -8.17 6.68
CA LEU A 30 11.28 -7.96 7.36
C LEU A 30 12.48 -8.47 6.56
N LYS A 31 12.38 -9.63 5.92
CA LYS A 31 13.44 -10.16 5.04
C LYS A 31 13.70 -9.22 3.85
N THR A 32 12.65 -8.66 3.27
CA THR A 32 12.77 -7.67 2.19
C THR A 32 13.51 -6.42 2.68
N LEU A 33 13.14 -5.90 3.84
CA LEU A 33 13.72 -4.69 4.41
C LEU A 33 15.15 -4.86 4.91
N LYS A 34 15.50 -6.02 5.46
CA LYS A 34 16.89 -6.31 5.91
C LYS A 34 17.90 -6.25 4.77
N LYS A 35 17.52 -6.59 3.55
CA LYS A 35 18.39 -6.50 2.37
C LYS A 35 18.73 -5.06 1.98
N GLU A 36 17.92 -4.10 2.39
CA GLU A 36 18.06 -2.71 2.02
C GLU A 36 18.98 -1.89 2.94
N ARG A 37 19.59 -2.48 3.97
CA ARG A 37 20.46 -1.79 4.97
C ARG A 37 19.87 -0.48 5.49
N ILE A 38 18.58 -0.48 5.83
CA ILE A 38 17.84 0.77 6.01
C ILE A 38 17.68 1.11 7.48
N ASN A 39 18.17 2.27 7.85
CA ASN A 39 17.86 2.91 9.14
C ASN A 39 16.52 3.70 9.02
N LYS A 40 15.44 3.01 8.61
CA LYS A 40 14.15 3.63 8.33
C LYS A 40 13.20 3.51 9.51
N LYS A 41 12.60 4.63 9.89
CA LYS A 41 11.82 4.75 11.13
C LYS A 41 10.32 4.94 10.91
N ILE A 42 9.88 5.37 9.72
CA ILE A 42 8.48 5.73 9.46
C ILE A 42 7.90 4.80 8.40
N ILE A 43 6.85 4.07 8.78
CA ILE A 43 6.10 3.15 7.92
C ILE A 43 4.77 3.79 7.55
N GLY A 44 4.50 3.92 6.27
CA GLY A 44 3.19 4.29 5.75
C GLY A 44 2.43 3.03 5.37
N GLY A 45 1.29 2.81 6.00
CA GLY A 45 0.37 1.75 5.61
C GLY A 45 -0.91 2.30 4.98
N TYR A 46 -1.98 1.54 5.06
CA TYR A 46 -3.31 1.95 4.62
C TYR A 46 -4.38 1.34 5.54
N TYR A 47 -5.59 1.84 5.47
CA TYR A 47 -6.72 1.15 6.09
C TYR A 47 -7.38 0.25 5.03
N PRO A 48 -7.42 -1.08 5.22
CA PRO A 48 -7.83 -2.00 4.15
C PRO A 48 -9.31 -1.84 3.81
N VAL A 49 -9.61 -1.77 2.52
CA VAL A 49 -10.98 -1.70 1.98
C VAL A 49 -11.13 -2.66 0.80
N ASN A 50 -12.38 -2.94 0.41
CA ASN A 50 -12.67 -3.77 -0.76
C ASN A 50 -11.91 -5.11 -0.78
N PHE A 51 -11.81 -5.77 0.36
CA PHE A 51 -11.10 -7.06 0.51
C PHE A 51 -9.60 -6.99 0.19
N GLU A 52 -8.94 -5.89 0.51
CA GLU A 52 -7.49 -5.76 0.44
C GLU A 52 -6.79 -6.67 1.46
N ILE A 53 -5.48 -6.87 1.27
CA ILE A 53 -4.64 -7.47 2.31
C ILE A 53 -4.74 -6.59 3.57
N ASP A 54 -5.02 -7.22 4.70
CA ASP A 54 -5.00 -6.53 6.00
C ASP A 54 -3.56 -6.25 6.42
N ASP A 55 -3.12 -5.01 6.22
CA ASP A 55 -1.80 -4.53 6.64
C ASP A 55 -1.78 -4.00 8.08
N LEU A 56 -2.93 -3.84 8.74
CA LEU A 56 -2.99 -3.35 10.13
C LEU A 56 -2.23 -4.27 11.09
N LYS A 57 -2.28 -5.59 10.89
CA LYS A 57 -1.47 -6.54 11.67
C LYS A 57 0.03 -6.34 11.44
N ILE A 58 0.43 -6.00 10.23
CA ILE A 58 1.80 -5.70 9.86
C ILE A 58 2.24 -4.39 10.54
N LEU A 59 1.41 -3.35 10.47
CA LEU A 59 1.64 -2.07 11.13
C LEU A 59 1.77 -2.23 12.65
N LYS A 60 0.90 -3.04 13.28
CA LYS A 60 0.97 -3.33 14.72
C LYS A 60 2.31 -3.99 15.11
N ASN A 61 2.84 -4.86 14.27
CA ASN A 61 4.15 -5.47 14.50
C ASN A 61 5.30 -4.46 14.35
N PHE A 62 5.21 -3.51 13.42
CA PHE A 62 6.18 -2.42 13.31
C PHE A 62 6.10 -1.48 14.52
N GLU A 63 4.90 -1.12 14.98
CA GLU A 63 4.70 -0.31 16.18
C GLU A 63 5.32 -0.96 17.44
N LYS A 64 5.10 -2.29 17.63
CA LYS A 64 5.74 -3.05 18.71
C LYS A 64 7.28 -3.02 18.65
N LYS A 65 7.84 -2.82 17.46
CA LYS A 65 9.29 -2.61 17.25
C LYS A 65 9.72 -1.15 17.39
N LYS A 66 8.85 -0.28 17.96
CA LYS A 66 9.10 1.15 18.20
C LYS A 66 9.31 1.97 16.91
N LEU A 67 8.80 1.48 15.78
CA LEU A 67 8.76 2.25 14.54
C LEU A 67 7.52 3.15 14.52
N ILE A 68 7.65 4.31 13.89
CA ILE A 68 6.55 5.23 13.69
C ILE A 68 5.68 4.67 12.57
N ILE A 69 4.40 4.49 12.83
CA ILE A 69 3.41 4.13 11.81
C ILE A 69 2.57 5.32 11.41
N SER A 70 2.05 5.29 10.20
CA SER A 70 1.24 6.36 9.63
C SER A 70 0.22 5.83 8.64
N LEU A 71 -0.90 6.52 8.52
CA LEU A 71 -1.98 6.22 7.59
C LEU A 71 -2.24 7.40 6.65
N PRO A 72 -2.75 7.14 5.44
CA PRO A 72 -3.02 8.17 4.47
C PRO A 72 -4.28 8.97 4.83
N VAL A 73 -4.22 10.27 4.62
CA VAL A 73 -5.36 11.18 4.68
C VAL A 73 -5.57 11.80 3.31
N VAL A 74 -6.74 11.58 2.76
CA VAL A 74 -7.12 12.10 1.44
C VAL A 74 -7.51 13.57 1.57
N LYS A 75 -6.99 14.38 0.66
CA LYS A 75 -7.29 15.82 0.55
C LYS A 75 -8.00 16.13 -0.79
N GLU A 76 -8.40 17.37 -0.94
CA GLU A 76 -8.92 17.90 -2.19
C GLU A 76 -7.90 17.78 -3.34
N ASN A 77 -8.39 17.92 -4.56
CA ASN A 77 -7.57 17.85 -5.78
C ASN A 77 -6.72 16.58 -5.90
N PHE A 78 -7.29 15.45 -5.47
CA PHE A 78 -6.63 14.12 -5.49
C PHE A 78 -5.27 14.09 -4.78
N LYS A 79 -5.03 14.98 -3.82
CA LYS A 79 -3.84 14.98 -2.97
C LYS A 79 -4.01 14.01 -1.81
N MET A 80 -2.89 13.52 -1.29
CA MET A 80 -2.83 12.62 -0.15
C MET A 80 -1.55 12.90 0.64
N ASP A 81 -1.66 12.94 1.96
CA ASP A 81 -0.52 13.02 2.87
C ASP A 81 -0.62 11.88 3.89
N PHE A 82 0.49 11.52 4.51
CA PHE A 82 0.52 10.58 5.61
C PHE A 82 0.52 11.33 6.94
N TYR A 83 -0.31 10.85 7.87
CA TYR A 83 -0.36 11.36 9.22
C TYR A 83 0.16 10.29 10.17
N LYS A 84 1.02 10.68 11.13
CA LYS A 84 1.43 9.79 12.22
C LYS A 84 0.17 9.27 12.92
N TRP A 85 0.19 7.98 13.19
CA TRP A 85 -0.91 7.29 13.84
C TRP A 85 -0.38 6.16 14.70
N SER A 86 -1.09 5.82 15.76
CA SER A 86 -0.87 4.64 16.59
C SER A 86 -2.18 3.91 16.79
N PHE A 87 -2.15 2.66 17.23
CA PHE A 87 -3.38 1.90 17.49
C PHE A 87 -4.21 2.43 18.66
N SER A 88 -3.67 3.33 19.47
CA SER A 88 -4.38 4.06 20.53
C SER A 88 -5.03 5.36 20.06
N ASP A 89 -4.68 5.84 18.85
CA ASP A 89 -5.18 7.11 18.36
C ASP A 89 -6.55 6.98 17.68
N PRO A 90 -7.44 7.97 17.81
CA PRO A 90 -8.75 7.93 17.19
C PRO A 90 -8.66 8.07 15.67
N LEU A 91 -9.56 7.37 14.98
CA LEU A 91 -9.81 7.50 13.56
C LEU A 91 -11.13 8.25 13.33
N LYS A 92 -11.26 8.89 12.18
CA LYS A 92 -12.51 9.42 11.63
C LYS A 92 -12.79 8.79 10.27
N ILE A 93 -14.04 8.76 9.87
CA ILE A 93 -14.44 8.27 8.54
C ILE A 93 -14.35 9.44 7.54
N ASN A 94 -13.67 9.23 6.43
CA ASN A 94 -13.57 10.21 5.35
C ASN A 94 -14.75 10.09 4.36
N LYS A 95 -14.77 10.96 3.35
CA LYS A 95 -15.84 11.01 2.33
C LYS A 95 -15.98 9.74 1.47
N TYR A 96 -15.00 8.84 1.52
CA TYR A 96 -15.05 7.53 0.84
C TYR A 96 -15.45 6.39 1.77
N GLY A 97 -15.83 6.67 3.01
CA GLY A 97 -16.15 5.66 4.02
C GLY A 97 -14.92 4.94 4.59
N ILE A 98 -13.72 5.49 4.41
CA ILE A 98 -12.46 4.89 4.84
C ILE A 98 -12.00 5.56 6.15
N PRO A 99 -11.65 4.79 7.18
CA PRO A 99 -11.02 5.32 8.40
C PRO A 99 -9.68 5.99 8.09
N GLU A 100 -9.48 7.18 8.65
CA GLU A 100 -8.23 7.94 8.53
C GLU A 100 -7.90 8.64 9.87
N PRO A 101 -6.63 8.97 10.16
CA PRO A 101 -6.23 9.64 11.40
C PRO A 101 -7.00 10.95 11.63
N LYS A 102 -7.54 11.12 12.85
CA LYS A 102 -8.20 12.35 13.26
C LYS A 102 -7.19 13.45 13.59
N ILE A 103 -6.06 13.09 14.22
CA ILE A 103 -5.02 14.01 14.67
C ILE A 103 -4.12 14.39 13.48
N LYS A 104 -3.97 15.67 13.24
CA LYS A 104 -3.22 16.21 12.11
C LYS A 104 -1.72 16.34 12.45
N ASN A 105 -0.96 15.27 12.20
CA ASN A 105 0.49 15.26 12.35
C ASN A 105 1.12 14.66 11.08
N ILE A 106 1.51 15.52 10.13
CA ILE A 106 2.05 15.09 8.82
C ILE A 106 3.44 14.49 9.00
N VAL A 107 3.64 13.32 8.42
CA VAL A 107 4.92 12.64 8.35
C VAL A 107 5.22 12.18 6.91
N TYR A 108 6.49 11.93 6.64
CA TYR A 108 6.95 11.46 5.33
C TYR A 108 7.50 10.03 5.49
N PRO A 109 6.73 8.99 5.12
CA PRO A 109 7.15 7.61 5.26
C PRO A 109 8.47 7.31 4.54
N ASP A 110 9.28 6.44 5.14
CA ASP A 110 10.47 5.86 4.51
C ASP A 110 10.12 4.62 3.71
N ILE A 111 9.11 3.89 4.20
CA ILE A 111 8.58 2.68 3.60
C ILE A 111 7.08 2.87 3.40
N LEU A 112 6.61 2.61 2.19
CA LEU A 112 5.20 2.60 1.86
C LEU A 112 4.73 1.17 1.65
N LEU A 113 3.74 0.73 2.42
CA LEU A 113 2.90 -0.41 2.11
C LEU A 113 1.77 0.10 1.21
N ILE A 114 1.64 -0.44 0.02
CA ILE A 114 0.77 0.13 -1.02
C ILE A 114 -0.29 -0.90 -1.42
N PRO A 115 -1.58 -0.58 -1.28
CA PRO A 115 -2.66 -1.43 -1.79
C PRO A 115 -2.74 -1.34 -3.32
N LEU A 116 -3.14 -2.42 -3.96
CA LEU A 116 -3.26 -2.48 -5.40
C LEU A 116 -4.38 -3.42 -5.85
N VAL A 117 -4.87 -3.23 -7.07
CA VAL A 117 -5.89 -4.09 -7.68
C VAL A 117 -5.25 -5.24 -8.43
N ALA A 118 -4.21 -4.97 -9.22
CA ALA A 118 -3.45 -5.97 -9.96
C ALA A 118 -1.99 -5.55 -10.06
N PHE A 119 -1.12 -6.50 -10.38
CA PHE A 119 0.31 -6.29 -10.59
C PHE A 119 0.87 -7.24 -11.65
N ASP A 120 2.07 -6.94 -12.14
CA ASP A 120 2.83 -7.81 -13.02
C ASP A 120 4.25 -8.07 -12.49
N LYS A 121 4.98 -8.98 -13.14
CA LYS A 121 6.36 -9.35 -12.79
C LYS A 121 7.36 -8.20 -12.95
N ASN A 122 7.00 -7.15 -13.69
CA ASN A 122 7.83 -5.96 -13.89
C ASN A 122 7.61 -4.89 -12.81
N LEU A 123 6.95 -5.23 -11.69
CA LEU A 123 6.64 -4.34 -10.56
C LEU A 123 5.69 -3.19 -10.91
N ASN A 124 4.98 -3.29 -12.02
CA ASN A 124 3.91 -2.37 -12.35
C ASN A 124 2.65 -2.72 -11.55
N ARG A 125 1.91 -1.68 -11.14
CA ARG A 125 0.66 -1.89 -10.41
C ARG A 125 -0.53 -1.21 -11.08
N LEU A 126 -1.67 -1.83 -10.99
CA LEU A 126 -2.97 -1.23 -11.28
C LEU A 126 -3.63 -0.81 -9.96
N GLY A 127 -3.77 0.49 -9.74
CA GLY A 127 -4.52 1.04 -8.62
C GLY A 127 -6.02 1.22 -8.93
N TYR A 128 -6.76 1.83 -8.01
CA TYR A 128 -8.21 2.08 -8.15
C TYR A 128 -8.59 3.17 -9.17
N GLY A 129 -7.63 3.94 -9.65
CA GLY A 129 -7.82 4.92 -10.71
C GLY A 129 -7.78 6.39 -10.27
N GLY A 130 -7.75 6.68 -8.98
CA GLY A 130 -7.62 8.05 -8.46
C GLY A 130 -6.20 8.65 -8.58
N GLY A 131 -5.16 7.83 -8.83
CA GLY A 131 -3.77 8.25 -8.98
C GLY A 131 -3.14 8.85 -7.69
N TYR A 132 -3.74 8.62 -6.54
CA TYR A 132 -3.27 9.16 -5.25
C TYR A 132 -1.83 8.74 -4.93
N TYR A 133 -1.55 7.44 -5.02
CA TYR A 133 -0.22 6.90 -4.75
C TYR A 133 0.82 7.34 -5.77
N ASP A 134 0.48 7.49 -7.04
CA ASP A 134 1.44 7.92 -8.07
C ASP A 134 1.90 9.35 -7.81
N ARG A 135 0.97 10.24 -7.51
CA ARG A 135 1.29 11.63 -7.13
C ARG A 135 2.06 11.70 -5.81
N LEU A 136 1.67 10.91 -4.82
CA LEU A 136 2.36 10.87 -3.53
C LEU A 136 3.79 10.36 -3.68
N ILE A 137 4.01 9.24 -4.37
CA ILE A 137 5.34 8.67 -4.61
C ILE A 137 6.22 9.71 -5.32
N LYS A 138 5.73 10.34 -6.40
CA LYS A 138 6.44 11.40 -7.10
C LYS A 138 6.82 12.58 -6.17
N LYS A 139 5.91 12.97 -5.25
CA LYS A 139 6.17 14.02 -4.25
C LYS A 139 7.24 13.60 -3.24
N LEU A 140 7.14 12.38 -2.71
CA LEU A 140 8.07 11.87 -1.69
C LEU A 140 9.45 11.59 -2.25
N SER A 141 9.56 11.02 -3.45
CA SER A 141 10.85 10.71 -4.12
C SER A 141 11.68 11.97 -4.43
N LYS A 142 11.04 13.14 -4.49
CA LYS A 142 11.78 14.42 -4.57
C LYS A 142 12.42 14.85 -3.25
N LYS A 143 11.95 14.30 -2.11
CA LYS A 143 12.42 14.69 -0.77
C LYS A 143 13.42 13.70 -0.20
N LYS A 144 13.23 12.41 -0.47
CA LYS A 144 14.07 11.33 0.05
C LYS A 144 13.88 10.04 -0.73
N ASN A 145 14.83 9.13 -0.56
CA ASN A 145 14.67 7.76 -1.06
C ASN A 145 13.65 7.01 -0.21
N ILE A 146 12.63 6.44 -0.85
CA ILE A 146 11.54 5.68 -0.22
C ILE A 146 11.50 4.27 -0.78
N ILE A 147 11.09 3.29 0.06
CA ILE A 147 10.83 1.93 -0.41
C ILE A 147 9.33 1.75 -0.62
N LYS A 148 8.96 1.26 -1.78
CA LYS A 148 7.57 1.04 -2.22
C LYS A 148 7.29 -0.44 -2.28
N ILE A 149 6.50 -0.96 -1.34
CA ILE A 149 6.12 -2.36 -1.23
C ILE A 149 4.63 -2.52 -1.53
N GLY A 150 4.30 -3.15 -2.64
CA GLY A 150 2.93 -3.54 -2.95
C GLY A 150 2.51 -4.75 -2.12
N LEU A 151 1.33 -4.71 -1.53
CA LEU A 151 0.73 -5.85 -0.85
C LEU A 151 -0.44 -6.39 -1.66
N ALA A 152 -0.41 -7.68 -2.00
CA ALA A 152 -1.41 -8.28 -2.86
C ALA A 152 -1.62 -9.78 -2.56
N PHE A 153 -2.78 -10.30 -2.94
CA PHE A 153 -2.95 -11.75 -3.08
C PHE A 153 -2.29 -12.20 -4.40
N SER A 154 -1.72 -13.39 -4.42
CA SER A 154 -1.10 -13.96 -5.63
C SER A 154 -2.07 -14.04 -6.82
N VAL A 155 -3.37 -14.18 -6.57
CA VAL A 155 -4.43 -14.17 -7.61
C VAL A 155 -4.63 -12.81 -8.31
N GLN A 156 -3.97 -11.76 -7.85
CA GLN A 156 -3.99 -10.42 -8.45
C GLN A 156 -2.86 -10.23 -9.47
N GLU A 157 -1.99 -11.23 -9.62
CA GLU A 157 -0.95 -11.24 -10.66
C GLU A 157 -1.58 -11.39 -12.05
N ILE A 158 -1.11 -10.58 -13.00
CA ILE A 158 -1.50 -10.62 -14.41
C ILE A 158 -0.25 -10.52 -15.27
N ASP A 159 -0.34 -10.97 -16.51
CA ASP A 159 0.81 -10.98 -17.44
C ASP A 159 1.40 -9.58 -17.65
N LYS A 160 0.55 -8.59 -17.86
CA LYS A 160 0.98 -7.21 -18.13
C LYS A 160 -0.04 -6.20 -17.62
N VAL A 161 0.42 -5.29 -16.76
CA VAL A 161 -0.35 -4.12 -16.33
C VAL A 161 -0.27 -3.05 -17.42
N PRO A 162 -1.40 -2.51 -17.90
CA PRO A 162 -1.39 -1.37 -18.81
C PRO A 162 -0.90 -0.13 -18.04
N ILE A 163 0.25 0.40 -18.44
CA ILE A 163 0.89 1.57 -17.81
C ILE A 163 0.75 2.82 -18.67
N ASN A 164 0.96 3.98 -18.04
CA ASN A 164 1.14 5.28 -18.69
C ASN A 164 2.35 6.01 -18.07
N MET A 165 2.69 7.17 -18.60
CA MET A 165 3.86 7.95 -18.18
C MET A 165 3.83 8.46 -16.73
N TYR A 166 2.68 8.44 -16.07
CA TYR A 166 2.52 8.92 -14.68
C TYR A 166 2.60 7.77 -13.67
N ASP A 167 2.38 6.52 -14.11
CA ASP A 167 2.37 5.36 -13.22
C ASP A 167 3.77 5.13 -12.62
N GLN A 168 3.84 4.92 -11.30
CA GLN A 168 5.09 4.73 -10.58
C GLN A 168 5.31 3.25 -10.30
N LYS A 169 6.50 2.73 -10.62
CA LYS A 169 6.90 1.35 -10.30
C LYS A 169 7.08 1.17 -8.79
N LEU A 170 6.86 -0.05 -8.35
CA LEU A 170 7.19 -0.51 -7.01
C LEU A 170 8.64 -1.02 -6.95
N ASP A 171 9.18 -1.16 -5.74
CA ASP A 171 10.47 -1.79 -5.52
C ASP A 171 10.28 -3.28 -5.18
N TYR A 172 9.15 -3.60 -4.57
CA TYR A 172 8.77 -4.97 -4.19
C TYR A 172 7.27 -5.17 -4.29
N ILE A 173 6.87 -6.41 -4.57
CA ILE A 173 5.50 -6.87 -4.38
C ILE A 173 5.56 -8.10 -3.49
N VAL A 174 4.91 -8.03 -2.35
CA VAL A 174 4.81 -9.13 -1.38
C VAL A 174 3.41 -9.72 -1.49
N THR A 175 3.36 -11.00 -1.79
CA THR A 175 2.11 -11.76 -1.85
C THR A 175 2.08 -12.81 -0.73
N ASN A 176 0.94 -13.45 -0.58
CA ASN A 176 0.82 -14.61 0.31
C ASN A 176 1.64 -15.83 -0.11
N LYS A 177 2.18 -15.86 -1.34
CA LYS A 177 2.98 -16.98 -1.86
C LYS A 177 4.44 -16.64 -2.06
N HIS A 178 4.75 -15.47 -2.64
CA HIS A 178 6.10 -15.11 -3.06
C HIS A 178 6.35 -13.60 -2.98
N ILE A 179 7.61 -13.22 -3.14
CA ILE A 179 8.06 -11.83 -3.21
C ILE A 179 8.65 -11.62 -4.61
N ILE A 180 8.22 -10.55 -5.27
CA ILE A 180 8.76 -10.09 -6.56
C ILE A 180 9.61 -8.85 -6.30
N LYS A 181 10.76 -8.77 -6.94
CA LYS A 181 11.71 -7.66 -6.90
C LYS A 181 12.37 -7.47 -8.26
#